data_9d388bd2cad4241525a4a030a0cdd0f1
#
_entry.id   9d388bd2cad4241525a4a030a0cdd0f1
#
_cell.length_a   1.000
_cell.length_b   1.000
_cell.length_c   1.000
_cell.angle_alpha   90.00
_cell.angle_beta   90.00
_cell.angle_gamma   90.00
#
_symmetry.space_group_name_H-M   'P 1'
#
loop_
_entity.id
_entity.type
_entity.pdbx_description
1 polymer ?
#
loop_
_entity_poly.entity_id
_entity_poly.type
_entity_poly.pdbx_seq_one_letter_code
_entity_poly.pdbx_strand_id
1 'polypeptide(L)'
;MTLHRNPDLFRNAILLTAAAQGLSQGLIEKDYWVTWVLRNLADSSLASEVVFKGGTSLSKAYRLVDRFSEDVDLAVLLAGRTPSAVKALLRDVHQAAVAVGTAEELPEVPGNGKRGQIRRVYHRYPQLFEQTKADVTEDILLEITAFGQPYPIVRLPLVSYIGEVFAQQGLSGELAEFGLLPFDFNVLWVGRTFAEKIMALVRASYEPDPAVEVASKVRHLYDLHHLVGHPEVQALLENDELFELLRAVQADDAVAGVKGPTRE
;
A
#
# COMPACT_ATOMS: atom_id res chain seq x y z
N MET A 1 24.01 -2.78 6.71
CA MET A 1 24.17 -1.33 6.37
C MET A 1 23.01 -0.94 5.48
N THR A 2 22.55 0.31 5.45
CA THR A 2 21.44 0.70 4.56
C THR A 2 21.96 1.51 3.38
N LEU A 3 21.49 1.19 2.17
CA LEU A 3 22.01 1.76 0.92
C LEU A 3 21.95 3.29 0.91
N HIS A 4 20.84 3.90 1.36
CA HIS A 4 20.65 5.36 1.38
C HIS A 4 21.59 6.12 2.32
N ARG A 5 22.30 5.45 3.22
CA ARG A 5 23.36 6.06 4.05
C ARG A 5 24.64 6.36 3.29
N ASN A 6 24.76 5.84 2.07
CA ASN A 6 25.83 6.19 1.15
C ASN A 6 25.18 6.82 -0.11
N PRO A 7 25.08 8.15 -0.19
CA PRO A 7 24.38 8.84 -1.27
C PRO A 7 24.91 8.51 -2.67
N ASP A 8 26.22 8.33 -2.81
CA ASP A 8 26.84 8.03 -4.12
C ASP A 8 26.47 6.61 -4.58
N LEU A 9 26.56 5.62 -3.70
CA LEU A 9 26.14 4.25 -4.01
C LEU A 9 24.64 4.19 -4.28
N PHE A 10 23.82 4.90 -3.49
CA PHE A 10 22.38 4.94 -3.68
C PHE A 10 22.01 5.57 -5.03
N ARG A 11 22.65 6.69 -5.38
CA ARG A 11 22.49 7.33 -6.69
C ARG A 11 22.84 6.37 -7.84
N ASN A 12 23.98 5.68 -7.76
CA ASN A 12 24.42 4.74 -8.79
C ASN A 12 23.47 3.53 -8.91
N ALA A 13 22.96 3.02 -7.80
CA ALA A 13 21.98 1.94 -7.77
C ALA A 13 20.66 2.36 -8.44
N ILE A 14 20.19 3.58 -8.18
CA ILE A 14 19.00 4.13 -8.85
C ILE A 14 19.22 4.25 -10.34
N LEU A 15 20.35 4.82 -10.78
CA LEU A 15 20.67 4.99 -12.21
C LEU A 15 20.75 3.64 -12.94
N LEU A 16 21.43 2.67 -12.35
CA LEU A 16 21.55 1.31 -12.88
C LEU A 16 20.17 0.66 -13.03
N THR A 17 19.36 0.75 -11.99
CA THR A 17 18.02 0.15 -11.96
C THR A 17 17.08 0.82 -12.96
N ALA A 18 17.11 2.16 -13.04
CA ALA A 18 16.32 2.93 -13.99
C ALA A 18 16.63 2.54 -15.43
N ALA A 19 17.93 2.38 -15.76
CA ALA A 19 18.36 1.93 -17.08
C ALA A 19 17.94 0.48 -17.37
N ALA A 20 18.02 -0.42 -16.39
CA ALA A 20 17.66 -1.83 -16.56
C ALA A 20 16.15 -2.04 -16.71
N GLN A 21 15.33 -1.25 -16.00
CA GLN A 21 13.86 -1.37 -15.96
C GLN A 21 13.15 -0.45 -16.99
N GLY A 22 13.85 0.52 -17.58
CA GLY A 22 13.25 1.52 -18.45
C GLY A 22 12.30 2.48 -17.72
N LEU A 23 12.53 2.71 -16.42
CA LEU A 23 11.73 3.54 -15.54
C LEU A 23 12.48 4.84 -15.18
N SER A 24 11.73 5.87 -14.73
CA SER A 24 12.36 7.12 -14.27
C SER A 24 13.12 6.91 -12.95
N GLN A 25 14.18 7.68 -12.75
CA GLN A 25 14.99 7.63 -11.52
C GLN A 25 14.15 7.96 -10.28
N GLY A 26 13.26 8.95 -10.38
CA GLY A 26 12.37 9.33 -9.28
C GLY A 26 11.41 8.20 -8.88
N LEU A 27 10.94 7.40 -9.86
CA LEU A 27 10.10 6.23 -9.59
C LEU A 27 10.89 5.12 -8.86
N ILE A 28 12.12 4.84 -9.29
CA ILE A 28 13.00 3.86 -8.62
C ILE A 28 13.32 4.33 -7.20
N GLU A 29 13.64 5.60 -7.02
CA GLU A 29 13.90 6.19 -5.71
C GLU A 29 12.69 6.04 -4.77
N LYS A 30 11.51 6.41 -5.27
CA LYS A 30 10.26 6.28 -4.50
C LYS A 30 9.93 4.84 -4.14
N ASP A 31 10.07 3.91 -5.08
CA ASP A 31 9.89 2.47 -4.82
C ASP A 31 10.80 1.97 -3.70
N TYR A 32 12.06 2.41 -3.70
CA TYR A 32 12.98 2.09 -2.62
C TYR A 32 12.47 2.57 -1.26
N TRP A 33 11.99 3.82 -1.16
CA TRP A 33 11.50 4.37 0.10
C TRP A 33 10.18 3.75 0.55
N VAL A 34 9.27 3.46 -0.37
CA VAL A 34 8.04 2.68 -0.08
C VAL A 34 8.40 1.31 0.48
N THR A 35 9.36 0.62 -0.15
CA THR A 35 9.84 -0.69 0.32
C THR A 35 10.50 -0.59 1.68
N TRP A 36 11.25 0.49 1.92
CA TRP A 36 11.91 0.76 3.19
C TRP A 36 10.91 0.92 4.35
N VAL A 37 9.83 1.66 4.14
CA VAL A 37 8.70 1.79 5.10
C VAL A 37 8.11 0.41 5.45
N LEU A 38 7.84 -0.41 4.45
CA LEU A 38 7.30 -1.76 4.65
C LEU A 38 8.31 -2.70 5.35
N ARG A 39 9.62 -2.57 5.05
CA ARG A 39 10.68 -3.31 5.72
C ARG A 39 10.77 -2.96 7.20
N ASN A 40 10.73 -1.68 7.55
CA ASN A 40 10.75 -1.26 8.94
C ASN A 40 9.60 -1.89 9.75
N LEU A 41 8.42 -1.98 9.14
CA LEU A 41 7.27 -2.65 9.75
C LEU A 41 7.46 -4.17 9.84
N ALA A 42 7.99 -4.80 8.80
CA ALA A 42 8.28 -6.25 8.80
C ALA A 42 9.27 -6.65 9.90
N ASP A 43 10.26 -5.80 10.14
CA ASP A 43 11.31 -6.02 11.15
C ASP A 43 10.86 -5.59 12.57
N SER A 44 9.68 -4.99 12.72
CA SER A 44 9.14 -4.54 14.00
C SER A 44 8.34 -5.64 14.72
N SER A 45 8.12 -5.45 16.02
CA SER A 45 7.21 -6.31 16.81
C SER A 45 5.74 -6.22 16.37
N LEU A 46 5.41 -5.27 15.51
CA LEU A 46 4.06 -5.03 15.00
C LEU A 46 3.77 -5.72 13.66
N ALA A 47 4.75 -6.43 13.09
CA ALA A 47 4.64 -7.09 11.77
C ALA A 47 3.40 -7.99 11.64
N SER A 48 3.04 -8.71 12.70
CA SER A 48 1.87 -9.60 12.72
C SER A 48 0.52 -8.88 12.85
N GLU A 49 0.54 -7.59 13.17
CA GLU A 49 -0.65 -6.80 13.43
C GLU A 49 -1.07 -5.90 12.27
N VAL A 50 -0.27 -5.88 11.21
CA VAL A 50 -0.42 -4.99 10.07
C VAL A 50 -0.61 -5.78 8.79
N VAL A 51 -1.52 -5.33 7.95
CA VAL A 51 -1.83 -5.90 6.64
C VAL A 51 -1.65 -4.83 5.57
N PHE A 52 -0.82 -5.08 4.59
CA PHE A 52 -0.61 -4.23 3.43
C PHE A 52 -1.72 -4.44 2.42
N LYS A 53 -2.31 -3.37 1.92
CA LYS A 53 -3.47 -3.42 1.03
C LYS A 53 -3.41 -2.34 -0.05
N GLY A 54 -4.52 -2.15 -0.75
CA GLY A 54 -4.67 -1.06 -1.72
C GLY A 54 -3.98 -1.30 -3.05
N GLY A 55 -3.85 -0.23 -3.84
CA GLY A 55 -3.27 -0.27 -5.18
C GLY A 55 -1.79 -0.65 -5.18
N THR A 56 -1.04 -0.17 -4.20
CA THR A 56 0.39 -0.43 -4.08
C THR A 56 0.67 -1.89 -3.73
N SER A 57 -0.23 -2.58 -3.01
CA SER A 57 -0.08 -4.03 -2.80
C SER A 57 -0.27 -4.83 -4.09
N LEU A 58 -1.14 -4.38 -5.01
CA LEU A 58 -1.34 -5.04 -6.30
C LEU A 58 -0.11 -4.94 -7.21
N SER A 59 0.57 -3.80 -7.24
CA SER A 59 1.79 -3.63 -8.03
C SER A 59 2.98 -4.30 -7.36
N LYS A 60 3.17 -4.12 -6.05
CA LYS A 60 4.39 -4.51 -5.35
C LYS A 60 4.41 -5.96 -4.87
N ALA A 61 3.29 -6.45 -4.34
CA ALA A 61 3.20 -7.82 -3.80
C ALA A 61 2.68 -8.83 -4.84
N TYR A 62 1.61 -8.47 -5.54
CA TYR A 62 0.99 -9.34 -6.53
C TYR A 62 1.56 -9.20 -7.94
N ARG A 63 2.23 -8.09 -8.26
CA ARG A 63 2.77 -7.78 -9.61
C ARG A 63 1.71 -7.86 -10.71
N LEU A 64 0.49 -7.45 -10.39
CA LEU A 64 -0.67 -7.55 -11.26
C LEU A 64 -0.93 -6.29 -12.08
N VAL A 65 -0.42 -5.15 -11.65
CA VAL A 65 -0.68 -3.86 -12.29
C VAL A 65 0.63 -3.14 -12.59
N ASP A 66 0.76 -2.64 -13.83
CA ASP A 66 1.97 -1.96 -14.30
C ASP A 66 1.93 -0.44 -14.00
N ARG A 67 0.87 0.04 -13.35
CA ARG A 67 0.81 1.42 -12.89
C ARG A 67 1.55 1.58 -11.58
N PHE A 68 2.31 2.66 -11.47
CA PHE A 68 2.91 3.03 -10.20
C PHE A 68 1.82 3.47 -9.21
N SER A 69 1.94 3.00 -7.99
CA SER A 69 1.13 3.46 -6.86
C SER A 69 2.08 3.79 -5.72
N GLU A 70 1.91 4.96 -5.16
CA GLU A 70 2.90 5.62 -4.30
C GLU A 70 2.47 5.70 -2.82
N ASP A 71 1.19 5.39 -2.56
CA ASP A 71 0.62 5.39 -1.22
C ASP A 71 0.88 4.05 -0.53
N VAL A 72 1.15 4.09 0.76
CA VAL A 72 1.27 2.88 1.59
C VAL A 72 -0.01 2.72 2.39
N ASP A 73 -0.93 1.89 1.89
CA ASP A 73 -2.20 1.60 2.54
C ASP A 73 -2.03 0.40 3.48
N LEU A 74 -2.28 0.62 4.76
CA LEU A 74 -2.20 -0.39 5.80
C LEU A 74 -3.52 -0.53 6.55
N ALA A 75 -3.86 -1.74 6.93
CA ALA A 75 -4.92 -2.02 7.89
C ALA A 75 -4.33 -2.67 9.13
N VAL A 76 -4.86 -2.35 10.32
CA VAL A 76 -4.46 -2.99 11.57
C VAL A 76 -5.49 -4.00 12.05
N LEU A 77 -5.03 -5.09 12.65
CA LEU A 77 -5.90 -6.13 13.23
C LEU A 77 -6.45 -5.66 14.58
N LEU A 78 -7.77 -5.59 14.69
CA LEU A 78 -8.43 -5.02 15.86
C LEU A 78 -8.45 -5.97 17.08
N ALA A 79 -8.57 -7.28 16.83
CA ALA A 79 -8.47 -8.34 17.86
C ALA A 79 -9.17 -8.03 19.22
N GLY A 80 -10.37 -7.42 19.19
CA GLY A 80 -11.11 -7.06 20.40
C GLY A 80 -10.54 -5.89 21.22
N ARG A 81 -9.66 -5.08 20.63
CA ARG A 81 -9.02 -3.94 21.30
C ARG A 81 -10.02 -2.83 21.66
N THR A 82 -9.75 -2.16 22.77
CA THR A 82 -10.48 -0.94 23.15
C THR A 82 -10.15 0.22 22.20
N PRO A 83 -11.01 1.25 22.07
CA PRO A 83 -10.74 2.41 21.22
C PRO A 83 -9.42 3.13 21.55
N SER A 84 -9.04 3.19 22.82
CA SER A 84 -7.77 3.77 23.25
C SER A 84 -6.56 2.93 22.79
N ALA A 85 -6.66 1.61 22.87
CA ALA A 85 -5.62 0.69 22.40
C ALA A 85 -5.49 0.74 20.87
N VAL A 86 -6.60 0.87 20.12
CA VAL A 86 -6.58 1.08 18.68
C VAL A 86 -5.85 2.37 18.31
N LYS A 87 -6.16 3.48 18.97
CA LYS A 87 -5.48 4.76 18.74
C LYS A 87 -3.97 4.67 19.05
N ALA A 88 -3.58 3.96 20.10
CA ALA A 88 -2.18 3.70 20.40
C ALA A 88 -1.52 2.88 19.30
N LEU A 89 -2.16 1.78 18.86
CA LEU A 89 -1.64 0.92 17.79
C LEU A 89 -1.41 1.69 16.48
N LEU A 90 -2.35 2.53 16.05
CA LEU A 90 -2.20 3.38 14.85
C LEU A 90 -0.95 4.28 14.95
N ARG A 91 -0.72 4.89 16.12
CA ARG A 91 0.47 5.70 16.36
C ARG A 91 1.73 4.85 16.35
N ASP A 92 1.72 3.70 17.02
CA ASP A 92 2.90 2.84 17.17
C ASP A 92 3.29 2.21 15.82
N VAL A 93 2.31 1.83 14.98
CA VAL A 93 2.53 1.40 13.59
C VAL A 93 3.14 2.52 12.75
N HIS A 94 2.61 3.74 12.86
CA HIS A 94 3.19 4.90 12.19
C HIS A 94 4.64 5.13 12.61
N GLN A 95 4.95 5.11 13.92
CA GLN A 95 6.31 5.28 14.42
C GLN A 95 7.25 4.18 13.94
N ALA A 96 6.80 2.92 13.92
CA ALA A 96 7.59 1.80 13.41
C ALA A 96 7.89 1.94 11.91
N ALA A 97 6.92 2.39 11.11
CA ALA A 97 7.08 2.61 9.66
C ALA A 97 8.19 3.62 9.35
N VAL A 98 8.31 4.68 10.15
CA VAL A 98 9.23 5.80 9.91
C VAL A 98 10.42 5.82 10.88
N ALA A 99 10.58 4.79 11.71
CA ALA A 99 11.50 4.73 12.86
C ALA A 99 13.00 4.94 12.52
N VAL A 100 13.38 5.06 11.26
CA VAL A 100 14.79 5.20 10.87
C VAL A 100 15.09 6.56 10.25
N GLY A 101 14.57 7.63 10.86
CA GLY A 101 15.17 8.96 10.84
C GLY A 101 15.37 9.65 9.48
N THR A 102 14.58 9.32 8.48
CA THR A 102 14.78 9.82 7.11
C THR A 102 13.64 10.64 6.55
N ALA A 103 12.50 10.74 7.26
CA ALA A 103 11.35 11.45 6.72
C ALA A 103 10.90 12.57 7.68
N GLU A 104 10.67 13.74 7.13
CA GLU A 104 9.98 14.82 7.80
C GLU A 104 8.48 14.51 7.81
N GLU A 105 7.88 14.44 9.00
CA GLU A 105 6.44 14.31 9.14
C GLU A 105 5.78 15.65 8.76
N LEU A 106 4.98 15.62 7.70
CA LEU A 106 4.20 16.78 7.32
C LEU A 106 2.91 16.84 8.16
N PRO A 107 2.33 18.03 8.38
CA PRO A 107 1.11 18.18 9.16
C PRO A 107 0.00 17.24 8.67
N GLU A 108 -0.73 16.64 9.62
CA GLU A 108 -1.91 15.82 9.30
C GLU A 108 -2.87 16.60 8.38
N VAL A 109 -3.36 15.93 7.33
CA VAL A 109 -4.37 16.54 6.45
C VAL A 109 -5.64 16.77 7.24
N PRO A 110 -6.10 18.01 7.42
CA PRO A 110 -7.31 18.30 8.18
C PRO A 110 -8.54 17.58 7.60
N GLY A 111 -9.33 16.93 8.45
CA GLY A 111 -10.68 16.44 8.12
C GLY A 111 -10.80 14.96 7.79
N ASN A 112 -9.74 14.16 7.80
CA ASN A 112 -9.81 12.75 7.35
C ASN A 112 -9.77 11.68 8.45
N GLY A 113 -9.75 12.05 9.70
CA GLY A 113 -9.78 11.09 10.79
C GLY A 113 -11.19 10.92 11.37
N LYS A 114 -12.02 10.05 10.82
CA LYS A 114 -13.24 9.66 11.54
C LYS A 114 -12.85 8.97 12.84
N ARG A 115 -12.88 9.72 13.94
CA ARG A 115 -12.92 9.22 15.33
C ARG A 115 -11.74 8.32 15.74
N GLY A 116 -10.50 8.60 15.30
CA GLY A 116 -9.33 7.83 15.73
C GLY A 116 -9.23 6.42 15.13
N GLN A 117 -9.87 6.17 13.99
CA GLN A 117 -9.81 4.91 13.25
C GLN A 117 -8.97 4.99 11.98
N ILE A 118 -8.53 6.18 11.61
CA ILE A 118 -7.66 6.39 10.44
C ILE A 118 -6.53 7.32 10.86
N ARG A 119 -5.32 7.02 10.42
CA ARG A 119 -4.17 7.89 10.52
C ARG A 119 -3.58 8.07 9.12
N ARG A 120 -3.54 9.30 8.63
CA ARG A 120 -2.93 9.69 7.35
C ARG A 120 -1.80 10.65 7.60
N VAL A 121 -0.61 10.29 7.17
CA VAL A 121 0.59 11.10 7.35
C VAL A 121 1.40 11.11 6.06
N TYR A 122 1.84 12.29 5.65
CA TYR A 122 2.80 12.44 4.57
C TYR A 122 4.21 12.46 5.15
N HIS A 123 5.10 11.72 4.51
CA HIS A 123 6.51 11.68 4.85
C HIS A 123 7.36 12.11 3.66
N ARG A 124 8.14 13.16 3.86
CA ARG A 124 9.14 13.59 2.91
C ARG A 124 10.44 12.83 3.14
N TYR A 125 10.96 12.19 2.12
CA TYR A 125 12.25 11.51 2.15
C TYR A 125 13.34 12.36 1.48
N PRO A 126 14.63 12.16 1.83
CA PRO A 126 15.74 12.86 1.17
C PRO A 126 15.80 12.44 -0.31
N GLN A 127 15.46 13.37 -1.21
CA GLN A 127 15.44 13.14 -2.64
C GLN A 127 16.82 13.36 -3.24
N LEU A 128 17.25 12.42 -4.10
CA LEU A 128 18.47 12.55 -4.90
C LEU A 128 18.19 12.97 -6.33
N PHE A 129 16.97 12.73 -6.82
CA PHE A 129 16.55 13.07 -8.17
C PHE A 129 15.31 13.95 -8.14
N GLU A 130 15.30 15.00 -8.96
CA GLU A 130 14.11 15.81 -9.17
C GLU A 130 12.98 14.94 -9.74
N GLN A 131 11.81 15.07 -9.16
CA GLN A 131 10.63 14.38 -9.63
C GLN A 131 9.88 15.29 -10.59
N THR A 132 9.65 14.83 -11.80
CA THR A 132 8.75 15.54 -12.69
C THR A 132 7.32 15.33 -12.16
N LYS A 133 6.60 16.42 -11.88
CA LYS A 133 5.23 16.40 -11.29
C LYS A 133 4.21 15.52 -12.02
N ALA A 134 4.55 15.00 -13.20
CA ALA A 134 3.70 14.11 -13.97
C ALA A 134 3.74 12.65 -13.49
N ASP A 135 4.85 12.22 -12.87
CA ASP A 135 5.10 10.79 -12.66
C ASP A 135 4.96 10.35 -11.20
N VAL A 136 5.41 11.17 -10.23
CA VAL A 136 5.50 10.75 -8.80
C VAL A 136 5.38 11.97 -7.89
N THR A 137 4.69 11.84 -6.74
CA THR A 137 4.67 12.91 -5.72
C THR A 137 5.95 12.92 -4.88
N GLU A 138 6.30 14.07 -4.31
CA GLU A 138 7.52 14.25 -3.49
C GLU A 138 7.47 13.49 -2.16
N ASP A 139 6.27 13.17 -1.68
CA ASP A 139 6.04 12.61 -0.36
C ASP A 139 5.42 11.21 -0.44
N ILE A 140 5.66 10.36 0.56
CA ILE A 140 4.97 9.09 0.74
C ILE A 140 3.75 9.36 1.62
N LEU A 141 2.55 9.05 1.11
CA LEU A 141 1.36 8.98 1.93
C LEU A 141 1.30 7.62 2.63
N LEU A 142 1.34 7.63 3.95
CA LEU A 142 1.07 6.47 4.79
C LEU A 142 -0.36 6.58 5.33
N GLU A 143 -1.24 5.72 4.87
CA GLU A 143 -2.60 5.60 5.38
C GLU A 143 -2.74 4.33 6.22
N ILE A 144 -3.06 4.46 7.50
CA ILE A 144 -3.27 3.34 8.42
C ILE A 144 -4.71 3.35 8.86
N THR A 145 -5.44 2.27 8.59
CA THR A 145 -6.86 2.12 8.88
C THR A 145 -7.11 1.08 9.96
N ALA A 146 -8.06 1.38 10.86
CA ALA A 146 -8.48 0.53 11.96
C ALA A 146 -10.01 0.34 11.94
N PHE A 147 -10.56 0.06 10.78
CA PHE A 147 -11.96 -0.31 10.63
C PHE A 147 -12.06 -1.53 9.71
N GLY A 148 -13.09 -2.33 9.95
CA GLY A 148 -13.29 -3.57 9.24
C GLY A 148 -12.32 -4.67 9.65
N GLN A 149 -12.43 -5.78 8.96
CA GLN A 149 -11.58 -6.94 9.16
C GLN A 149 -10.81 -7.22 7.87
N PRO A 150 -9.49 -6.95 7.81
CA PRO A 150 -8.69 -7.13 6.60
C PRO A 150 -8.39 -8.62 6.38
N TYR A 151 -9.40 -9.42 6.11
CA TYR A 151 -9.31 -10.86 5.85
C TYR A 151 -9.94 -11.22 4.50
N PRO A 152 -9.49 -12.31 3.85
CA PRO A 152 -8.33 -13.15 4.20
C PRO A 152 -6.98 -12.43 4.05
N ILE A 153 -5.95 -12.95 4.73
CA ILE A 153 -4.56 -12.45 4.68
C ILE A 153 -3.69 -13.54 4.05
N VAL A 154 -2.76 -13.13 3.18
CA VAL A 154 -1.72 -13.99 2.62
C VAL A 154 -0.34 -13.41 2.96
N ARG A 155 0.69 -14.24 3.00
CA ARG A 155 2.07 -13.79 3.15
C ARG A 155 2.75 -13.80 1.79
N LEU A 156 3.22 -12.66 1.34
CA LEU A 156 3.89 -12.51 0.05
C LEU A 156 5.24 -11.83 0.23
N PRO A 157 6.24 -12.18 -0.61
CA PRO A 157 7.54 -11.55 -0.60
C PRO A 157 7.46 -10.14 -1.21
N LEU A 158 8.07 -9.17 -0.54
CA LEU A 158 8.26 -7.82 -1.02
C LEU A 158 9.74 -7.56 -1.28
N VAL A 159 10.03 -6.83 -2.34
CA VAL A 159 11.39 -6.42 -2.70
C VAL A 159 11.33 -5.09 -3.48
N SER A 160 12.38 -4.28 -3.40
CA SER A 160 12.49 -3.06 -4.22
C SER A 160 12.97 -3.39 -5.64
N TYR A 161 12.69 -2.51 -6.60
CA TYR A 161 13.25 -2.64 -7.95
C TYR A 161 14.78 -2.70 -7.93
N ILE A 162 15.44 -1.96 -7.03
CA ILE A 162 16.90 -2.06 -6.84
C ILE A 162 17.29 -3.48 -6.41
N GLY A 163 16.57 -4.06 -5.46
CA GLY A 163 16.82 -5.43 -5.00
C GLY A 163 16.65 -6.46 -6.12
N GLU A 164 15.63 -6.30 -6.96
CA GLU A 164 15.40 -7.19 -8.11
C GLU A 164 16.54 -7.13 -9.13
N VAL A 165 16.95 -5.93 -9.50
CA VAL A 165 18.03 -5.75 -10.49
C VAL A 165 19.36 -6.26 -9.92
N PHE A 166 19.65 -6.03 -8.64
CA PHE A 166 20.85 -6.57 -8.00
C PHE A 166 20.83 -8.10 -7.97
N ALA A 167 19.66 -8.72 -7.70
CA ALA A 167 19.53 -10.18 -7.77
C ALA A 167 19.75 -10.72 -9.18
N GLN A 168 19.17 -10.08 -10.19
CA GLN A 168 19.36 -10.46 -11.61
C GLN A 168 20.81 -10.33 -12.07
N GLN A 169 21.56 -9.39 -11.50
CA GLN A 169 22.97 -9.19 -11.81
C GLN A 169 23.94 -10.03 -10.94
N GLY A 170 23.41 -10.87 -10.06
CA GLY A 170 24.22 -11.73 -9.20
C GLY A 170 24.93 -11.02 -8.05
N LEU A 171 24.52 -9.80 -7.68
CA LEU A 171 25.09 -8.98 -6.62
C LEU A 171 24.58 -9.43 -5.23
N SER A 172 24.80 -10.71 -4.90
CA SER A 172 24.24 -11.32 -3.67
C SER A 172 24.86 -10.75 -2.39
N GLY A 173 26.11 -10.33 -2.44
CA GLY A 173 26.81 -9.69 -1.32
C GLY A 173 26.17 -8.35 -0.96
N GLU A 174 25.96 -7.53 -1.95
CA GLU A 174 25.35 -6.19 -1.85
C GLU A 174 23.91 -6.26 -1.38
N LEU A 175 23.14 -7.27 -1.85
CA LEU A 175 21.77 -7.51 -1.39
C LEU A 175 21.72 -7.70 0.13
N ALA A 176 22.60 -8.54 0.68
CA ALA A 176 22.67 -8.80 2.11
C ALA A 176 23.22 -7.59 2.87
N GLU A 177 24.30 -6.97 2.38
CA GLU A 177 24.96 -5.83 3.02
C GLU A 177 24.02 -4.63 3.16
N PHE A 178 23.26 -4.31 2.08
CA PHE A 178 22.42 -3.12 2.03
C PHE A 178 20.97 -3.37 2.42
N GLY A 179 20.61 -4.59 2.88
CA GLY A 179 19.26 -4.92 3.31
C GLY A 179 18.23 -4.91 2.17
N LEU A 180 18.65 -5.32 0.96
CA LEU A 180 17.82 -5.34 -0.25
C LEU A 180 17.19 -6.72 -0.52
N LEU A 181 17.47 -7.72 0.31
CA LEU A 181 16.88 -9.06 0.19
C LEU A 181 15.34 -8.99 0.28
N PRO A 182 14.60 -9.86 -0.42
CA PRO A 182 13.17 -9.99 -0.22
C PRO A 182 12.79 -10.26 1.24
N PHE A 183 11.60 -9.85 1.65
CA PHE A 183 11.04 -10.13 2.97
C PHE A 183 9.54 -10.40 2.87
N ASP A 184 9.05 -11.30 3.70
CA ASP A 184 7.63 -11.63 3.73
C ASP A 184 6.81 -10.60 4.50
N PHE A 185 5.66 -10.22 3.97
CA PHE A 185 4.73 -9.31 4.61
C PHE A 185 3.29 -9.85 4.52
N ASN A 186 2.45 -9.49 5.49
CA ASN A 186 1.03 -9.78 5.44
C ASN A 186 0.35 -8.87 4.43
N VAL A 187 -0.31 -9.44 3.44
CA VAL A 187 -0.98 -8.72 2.36
C VAL A 187 -2.45 -9.12 2.33
N LEU A 188 -3.32 -8.17 2.08
CA LEU A 188 -4.74 -8.46 1.89
C LEU A 188 -4.91 -9.36 0.66
N TRP A 189 -5.66 -10.43 0.82
CA TRP A 189 -5.92 -11.37 -0.27
C TRP A 189 -6.53 -10.67 -1.49
N VAL A 190 -6.09 -11.09 -2.68
CA VAL A 190 -6.45 -10.47 -3.95
C VAL A 190 -7.96 -10.44 -4.20
N GLY A 191 -8.68 -11.49 -3.82
CA GLY A 191 -10.15 -11.56 -3.93
C GLY A 191 -10.85 -10.53 -3.04
N ARG A 192 -10.32 -10.28 -1.83
CA ARG A 192 -10.85 -9.22 -0.96
C ARG A 192 -10.57 -7.83 -1.54
N THR A 193 -9.38 -7.61 -2.09
CA THR A 193 -9.04 -6.36 -2.77
C THR A 193 -9.96 -6.11 -3.97
N PHE A 194 -10.30 -7.17 -4.73
CA PHE A 194 -11.27 -7.11 -5.82
C PHE A 194 -12.65 -6.65 -5.33
N ALA A 195 -13.17 -7.27 -4.27
CA ALA A 195 -14.45 -6.88 -3.67
C ALA A 195 -14.44 -5.42 -3.14
N GLU A 196 -13.35 -4.98 -2.49
CA GLU A 196 -13.22 -3.59 -2.01
C GLU A 196 -13.27 -2.57 -3.16
N LYS A 197 -12.66 -2.89 -4.32
CA LYS A 197 -12.68 -2.00 -5.49
C LYS A 197 -14.06 -1.96 -6.17
N ILE A 198 -14.77 -3.07 -6.26
CA ILE A 198 -16.17 -3.09 -6.70
C ILE A 198 -17.01 -2.20 -5.79
N MET A 199 -16.91 -2.39 -4.47
CA MET A 199 -17.68 -1.61 -3.51
C MET A 199 -17.34 -0.12 -3.55
N ALA A 200 -16.10 0.25 -3.88
CA ALA A 200 -15.71 1.65 -4.08
C ALA A 200 -16.46 2.29 -5.28
N LEU A 201 -16.64 1.56 -6.38
CA LEU A 201 -17.43 2.02 -7.53
C LEU A 201 -18.92 2.06 -7.19
N VAL A 202 -19.43 1.05 -6.50
CA VAL A 202 -20.82 1.03 -6.03
C VAL A 202 -21.10 2.25 -5.16
N ARG A 203 -20.25 2.56 -4.19
CA ARG A 203 -20.40 3.77 -3.36
C ARG A 203 -20.38 5.05 -4.19
N ALA A 204 -19.46 5.17 -5.13
CA ALA A 204 -19.37 6.33 -6.01
C ALA A 204 -20.65 6.54 -6.85
N SER A 205 -21.36 5.46 -7.20
CA SER A 205 -22.61 5.55 -7.96
C SER A 205 -23.81 6.07 -7.15
N TYR A 206 -23.69 6.17 -5.82
CA TYR A 206 -24.72 6.71 -4.93
C TYR A 206 -24.42 8.14 -4.44
N GLU A 207 -23.30 8.72 -4.88
CA GLU A 207 -22.96 10.11 -4.54
C GLU A 207 -23.83 11.09 -5.36
N PRO A 208 -23.96 12.36 -4.94
CA PRO A 208 -24.82 13.34 -5.59
C PRO A 208 -24.54 13.55 -7.08
N ASP A 209 -23.29 13.40 -7.52
CA ASP A 209 -22.89 13.41 -8.93
C ASP A 209 -22.17 12.09 -9.29
N PRO A 210 -22.94 11.01 -9.56
CA PRO A 210 -22.38 9.69 -9.81
C PRO A 210 -21.39 9.65 -10.97
N ALA A 211 -21.61 10.45 -12.02
CA ALA A 211 -20.75 10.45 -13.20
C ALA A 211 -19.34 10.98 -12.86
N VAL A 212 -19.26 12.07 -12.10
CA VAL A 212 -17.99 12.65 -11.66
C VAL A 212 -17.31 11.71 -10.64
N GLU A 213 -18.07 11.18 -9.70
CA GLU A 213 -17.50 10.31 -8.66
C GLU A 213 -16.98 8.97 -9.20
N VAL A 214 -17.72 8.32 -10.11
CA VAL A 214 -17.24 7.10 -10.78
C VAL A 214 -16.04 7.41 -11.67
N ALA A 215 -16.05 8.52 -12.42
CA ALA A 215 -14.90 8.95 -13.21
C ALA A 215 -13.64 9.20 -12.34
N SER A 216 -13.80 9.72 -11.12
CA SER A 216 -12.70 9.88 -10.16
C SER A 216 -12.06 8.55 -9.76
N LYS A 217 -12.77 7.43 -9.94
CA LYS A 217 -12.31 6.06 -9.59
C LYS A 217 -11.70 5.31 -10.79
N VAL A 218 -11.24 6.00 -11.83
CA VAL A 218 -10.65 5.36 -13.02
C VAL A 218 -9.51 4.38 -12.67
N ARG A 219 -8.73 4.66 -11.62
CA ARG A 219 -7.69 3.74 -11.14
C ARG A 219 -8.28 2.42 -10.60
N HIS A 220 -9.48 2.44 -9.99
CA HIS A 220 -10.15 1.21 -9.56
C HIS A 220 -10.63 0.39 -10.75
N LEU A 221 -11.13 1.03 -11.81
CA LEU A 221 -11.53 0.34 -13.04
C LEU A 221 -10.32 -0.34 -13.70
N TYR A 222 -9.19 0.37 -13.79
CA TYR A 222 -7.95 -0.19 -14.30
C TYR A 222 -7.51 -1.43 -13.47
N ASP A 223 -7.50 -1.29 -12.15
CA ASP A 223 -7.11 -2.39 -11.27
C ASP A 223 -8.07 -3.59 -11.39
N LEU A 224 -9.38 -3.35 -11.48
CA LEU A 224 -10.38 -4.41 -11.68
C LEU A 224 -10.18 -5.15 -13.01
N HIS A 225 -9.82 -4.42 -14.08
CA HIS A 225 -9.51 -5.05 -15.37
C HIS A 225 -8.38 -6.08 -15.25
N HIS A 226 -7.30 -5.75 -14.53
CA HIS A 226 -6.19 -6.68 -14.30
C HIS A 226 -6.57 -7.80 -13.32
N LEU A 227 -7.33 -7.49 -12.28
CA LEU A 227 -7.75 -8.43 -11.26
C LEU A 227 -8.64 -9.56 -11.82
N VAL A 228 -9.54 -9.26 -12.77
CA VAL A 228 -10.40 -10.26 -13.41
C VAL A 228 -9.59 -11.37 -14.09
N GLY A 229 -8.38 -11.08 -14.55
CA GLY A 229 -7.48 -12.09 -15.14
C GLY A 229 -6.77 -12.99 -14.12
N HIS A 230 -6.81 -12.67 -12.83
CA HIS A 230 -6.12 -13.44 -11.81
C HIS A 230 -6.86 -14.74 -11.48
N PRO A 231 -6.17 -15.93 -11.42
CA PRO A 231 -6.84 -17.21 -11.23
C PRO A 231 -7.73 -17.29 -9.99
N GLU A 232 -7.31 -16.73 -8.86
CA GLU A 232 -8.11 -16.72 -7.62
C GLU A 232 -9.36 -15.84 -7.74
N VAL A 233 -9.30 -14.75 -8.53
CA VAL A 233 -10.46 -13.91 -8.78
C VAL A 233 -11.41 -14.59 -9.75
N GLN A 234 -10.89 -15.31 -10.76
CA GLN A 234 -11.72 -16.12 -11.67
C GLN A 234 -12.48 -17.20 -10.90
N ALA A 235 -11.79 -17.94 -10.03
CA ALA A 235 -12.43 -18.93 -9.17
C ALA A 235 -13.52 -18.30 -8.27
N LEU A 236 -13.26 -17.08 -7.75
CA LEU A 236 -14.24 -16.33 -6.94
C LEU A 236 -15.48 -15.92 -7.75
N LEU A 237 -15.32 -15.62 -9.04
CA LEU A 237 -16.43 -15.23 -9.94
C LEU A 237 -17.31 -16.44 -10.34
N GLU A 238 -16.80 -17.66 -10.22
CA GLU A 238 -17.52 -18.89 -10.56
C GLU A 238 -18.37 -19.45 -9.40
N ASN A 239 -18.30 -18.84 -8.22
CA ASN A 239 -19.03 -19.27 -7.03
C ASN A 239 -19.68 -18.11 -6.27
N ASP A 240 -20.48 -18.42 -5.24
CA ASP A 240 -21.19 -17.43 -4.44
C ASP A 240 -20.32 -16.69 -3.41
N GLU A 241 -19.02 -17.04 -3.28
CA GLU A 241 -18.11 -16.43 -2.29
C GLU A 241 -17.90 -14.94 -2.53
N LEU A 242 -18.00 -14.48 -3.79
CA LEU A 242 -17.95 -13.05 -4.10
C LEU A 242 -19.04 -12.27 -3.35
N PHE A 243 -20.26 -12.79 -3.30
CA PHE A 243 -21.37 -12.11 -2.62
C PHE A 243 -21.12 -12.02 -1.10
N GLU A 244 -20.53 -13.07 -0.52
CA GLU A 244 -20.15 -13.05 0.90
C GLU A 244 -19.04 -12.00 1.17
N LEU A 245 -18.05 -11.89 0.29
CA LEU A 245 -17.02 -10.86 0.40
C LEU A 245 -17.59 -9.45 0.24
N LEU A 246 -18.47 -9.22 -0.72
CA LEU A 246 -19.14 -7.91 -0.91
C LEU A 246 -19.96 -7.53 0.33
N ARG A 247 -20.69 -8.48 0.92
CA ARG A 247 -21.41 -8.25 2.19
C ARG A 247 -20.48 -7.93 3.34
N ALA A 248 -19.33 -8.61 3.44
CA ALA A 248 -18.34 -8.33 4.45
C ALA A 248 -17.74 -6.92 4.28
N VAL A 249 -17.43 -6.49 3.05
CA VAL A 249 -16.96 -5.12 2.77
C VAL A 249 -18.05 -4.09 3.15
N GLN A 250 -19.32 -4.37 2.79
CA GLN A 250 -20.44 -3.49 3.16
C GLN A 250 -20.60 -3.35 4.69
N ALA A 251 -20.42 -4.45 5.43
CA ALA A 251 -20.48 -4.42 6.89
C ALA A 251 -19.32 -3.59 7.47
N ASP A 252 -18.11 -3.73 6.95
CA ASP A 252 -16.96 -2.93 7.34
C ASP A 252 -17.16 -1.44 7.04
N ASP A 253 -17.73 -1.10 5.88
CA ASP A 253 -18.10 0.28 5.52
C ASP A 253 -19.10 0.88 6.51
N ALA A 254 -20.10 0.12 6.94
CA ALA A 254 -21.09 0.56 7.92
C ALA A 254 -20.43 0.87 9.27
N VAL A 255 -19.49 0.05 9.72
CA VAL A 255 -18.70 0.30 10.94
C VAL A 255 -17.86 1.57 10.78
N ALA A 256 -17.25 1.77 9.63
CA ALA A 256 -16.48 2.98 9.30
C ALA A 256 -17.38 4.24 9.17
N GLY A 257 -18.70 4.08 9.15
CA GLY A 257 -19.68 5.14 8.94
C GLY A 257 -19.60 5.70 7.51
N VAL A 258 -19.16 4.90 6.55
CA VAL A 258 -19.25 5.19 5.13
C VAL A 258 -20.71 5.01 4.71
N LYS A 259 -21.31 6.03 4.10
CA LYS A 259 -22.69 5.93 3.61
C LYS A 259 -22.71 4.91 2.47
N GLY A 260 -23.40 3.82 2.72
CA GLY A 260 -23.76 2.85 1.68
C GLY A 260 -25.13 3.17 1.07
N PRO A 261 -25.58 2.41 0.07
CA PRO A 261 -26.93 2.53 -0.45
C PRO A 261 -27.93 2.37 0.71
N THR A 262 -28.68 3.43 0.98
CA THR A 262 -29.86 3.33 1.85
C THR A 262 -30.88 2.47 1.11
N ARG A 263 -31.28 1.35 1.71
CA ARG A 263 -32.48 0.64 1.23
C ARG A 263 -33.67 1.60 1.42
N GLU A 264 -34.21 2.14 0.32
CA GLU A 264 -35.60 2.54 0.27
C GLU A 264 -36.48 1.32 -0.01
#